data_b992f93090b11030381d27a0f1143fe3
#
_entry.id   b992f93090b11030381d27a0f1143fe3
#
_cell.length_a   1.000
_cell.length_b   1.000
_cell.length_c   1.000
_cell.angle_alpha   90.00
_cell.angle_beta   90.00
_cell.angle_gamma   90.00
#
_symmetry.space_group_name_H-M   'P 1'
#
loop_
_entity.id
_entity.type
_entity.pdbx_description
1 polymer ?
#
loop_
_entity_poly.entity_id
_entity_poly.type
_entity_poly.pdbx_seq_one_letter_code
_entity_poly.pdbx_strand_id
1 'polypeptide(L)'
;KAAHAGREHHLGHNAIRAMANFTCALDDLNGQQHGITINPGFVKGGGAVNIVPDTCTMRFNIRIESREQQLWCEQKIATILAQINTLDGISIELHGGFGRAPKILSSANQTLCKLVQSCGQTLGLNLEFLPTGGCCDGNNLAAAGLPNIDTLGVQGGKIHSSDEYMHLSSL
;
A
#
# COMPACT_ATOMS: atom_id res chain seq x y z
N LYS A 1 -26.84 8.38 -1.19
CA LYS A 1 -28.02 9.05 -1.74
C LYS A 1 -28.01 10.50 -1.29
N ALA A 2 -28.09 11.47 -2.23
CA ALA A 2 -28.18 12.89 -1.91
C ALA A 2 -29.54 13.27 -1.29
N ALA A 3 -29.49 14.26 -0.43
CA ALA A 3 -30.68 14.91 0.16
C ALA A 3 -30.32 16.31 0.65
N HIS A 4 -31.32 17.16 0.88
CA HIS A 4 -31.09 18.50 1.46
C HIS A 4 -30.73 18.37 2.95
N ALA A 5 -29.52 18.76 3.33
CA ALA A 5 -28.97 18.50 4.66
C ALA A 5 -29.80 19.11 5.80
N GLY A 6 -30.42 20.25 5.60
CA GLY A 6 -31.23 20.95 6.64
C GLY A 6 -32.72 20.61 6.65
N ARG A 7 -33.26 20.02 5.57
CA ARG A 7 -34.70 19.75 5.44
C ARG A 7 -35.05 18.27 5.42
N GLU A 8 -34.23 17.47 4.74
CA GLU A 8 -34.52 16.08 4.42
C GLU A 8 -33.30 15.18 4.71
N HIS A 9 -32.51 15.52 5.72
CA HIS A 9 -31.30 14.79 6.08
C HIS A 9 -31.56 13.28 6.26
N HIS A 10 -32.72 12.93 6.82
CA HIS A 10 -33.12 11.54 7.08
C HIS A 10 -33.37 10.71 5.81
N LEU A 11 -33.51 11.35 4.64
CA LEU A 11 -33.63 10.66 3.34
C LEU A 11 -32.26 10.46 2.65
N GLY A 12 -31.21 11.07 3.18
CA GLY A 12 -29.87 11.00 2.64
C GLY A 12 -29.04 9.84 3.22
N HIS A 13 -28.15 9.27 2.42
CA HIS A 13 -27.15 8.30 2.87
C HIS A 13 -25.78 8.85 2.56
N ASN A 14 -25.02 9.18 3.61
CA ASN A 14 -23.78 9.96 3.50
C ASN A 14 -22.60 9.06 3.10
N ALA A 15 -22.16 9.18 1.84
CA ALA A 15 -21.05 8.41 1.31
C ALA A 15 -19.70 8.77 1.96
N ILE A 16 -19.50 10.03 2.39
CA ILE A 16 -18.28 10.43 3.12
C ILE A 16 -18.22 9.72 4.48
N ARG A 17 -19.35 9.60 5.20
CA ARG A 17 -19.39 8.87 6.46
C ARG A 17 -19.07 7.39 6.29
N ALA A 18 -19.64 6.75 5.26
CA ALA A 18 -19.34 5.36 4.94
C ALA A 18 -17.86 5.16 4.59
N MET A 19 -17.30 6.07 3.78
CA MET A 19 -15.88 6.03 3.42
C MET A 19 -14.96 6.29 4.61
N ALA A 20 -15.33 7.18 5.53
CA ALA A 20 -14.56 7.40 6.76
C ALA A 20 -14.50 6.13 7.62
N ASN A 21 -15.62 5.42 7.78
CA ASN A 21 -15.65 4.14 8.48
C ASN A 21 -14.75 3.10 7.79
N PHE A 22 -14.80 3.02 6.47
CA PHE A 22 -13.94 2.12 5.69
C PHE A 22 -12.46 2.47 5.84
N THR A 23 -12.13 3.77 5.80
CA THR A 23 -10.76 4.28 5.97
C THR A 23 -10.19 3.88 7.33
N CYS A 24 -10.94 4.14 8.41
CA CYS A 24 -10.52 3.75 9.76
C CYS A 24 -10.33 2.24 9.88
N ALA A 25 -11.30 1.45 9.38
CA ALA A 25 -11.20 -0.01 9.45
C ALA A 25 -10.02 -0.58 8.65
N LEU A 26 -9.62 0.06 7.54
CA LEU A 26 -8.41 -0.31 6.81
C LEU A 26 -7.14 0.06 7.58
N ASP A 27 -7.09 1.25 8.14
CA ASP A 27 -5.92 1.74 8.89
C ASP A 27 -5.70 0.91 10.16
N ASP A 28 -6.77 0.48 10.82
CA ASP A 28 -6.75 -0.40 12.01
C ASP A 28 -6.16 -1.80 11.72
N LEU A 29 -5.98 -2.18 10.46
CA LEU A 29 -5.27 -3.42 10.10
C LEU A 29 -3.75 -3.28 10.24
N ASN A 30 -3.21 -2.06 10.23
CA ASN A 30 -1.78 -1.80 10.43
C ASN A 30 -1.36 -2.28 11.84
N GLY A 31 -0.21 -2.95 11.90
CA GLY A 31 0.31 -3.50 13.15
C GLY A 31 -0.31 -4.84 13.59
N GLN A 32 -1.36 -5.35 12.93
CA GLN A 32 -1.91 -6.66 13.23
C GLN A 32 -1.02 -7.82 12.72
N GLN A 33 -0.24 -7.57 11.68
CA GLN A 33 0.81 -8.49 11.20
C GLN A 33 2.07 -7.71 10.83
N HIS A 34 3.24 -8.25 11.19
CA HIS A 34 4.52 -7.71 10.76
C HIS A 34 4.66 -7.81 9.23
N GLY A 35 5.28 -6.82 8.60
CA GLY A 35 5.53 -6.81 7.15
C GLY A 35 4.35 -6.38 6.29
N ILE A 36 3.19 -6.07 6.90
CA ILE A 36 2.03 -5.50 6.20
C ILE A 36 1.97 -4.00 6.49
N THR A 37 1.80 -3.22 5.42
CA THR A 37 1.46 -1.79 5.51
C THR A 37 0.29 -1.50 4.60
N ILE A 38 -0.74 -0.86 5.14
CA ILE A 38 -1.91 -0.39 4.41
C ILE A 38 -1.97 1.13 4.55
N ASN A 39 -1.96 1.84 3.44
CA ASN A 39 -1.94 3.30 3.43
C ASN A 39 -3.14 3.86 2.63
N PRO A 40 -4.20 4.35 3.29
CA PRO A 40 -5.20 5.19 2.66
C PRO A 40 -4.56 6.51 2.23
N GLY A 41 -4.22 6.64 0.94
CA GLY A 41 -3.40 7.76 0.45
C GLY A 41 -4.20 8.88 -0.22
N PHE A 42 -5.49 8.66 -0.51
CA PHE A 42 -6.31 9.65 -1.19
C PHE A 42 -7.78 9.41 -0.90
N VAL A 43 -8.50 10.48 -0.55
CA VAL A 43 -9.97 10.48 -0.43
C VAL A 43 -10.53 11.70 -1.15
N LYS A 44 -11.59 11.50 -1.93
CA LYS A 44 -12.32 12.58 -2.60
C LYS A 44 -13.81 12.28 -2.59
N GLY A 45 -14.60 13.24 -2.15
CA GLY A 45 -16.07 13.11 -2.13
C GLY A 45 -16.75 14.38 -1.68
N GLY A 46 -18.07 14.40 -1.81
CA GLY A 46 -18.88 15.53 -1.42
C GLY A 46 -18.92 16.66 -2.45
N GLY A 47 -19.60 17.74 -2.06
CA GLY A 47 -19.85 18.92 -2.88
C GLY A 47 -20.34 20.06 -2.01
N ALA A 48 -21.47 20.66 -2.36
CA ALA A 48 -22.06 21.75 -1.57
C ALA A 48 -22.43 21.28 -0.16
N VAL A 49 -22.07 22.07 0.85
CA VAL A 49 -22.20 21.71 2.26
C VAL A 49 -23.66 21.53 2.76
N ASN A 50 -24.61 22.01 2.00
CA ASN A 50 -26.05 21.86 2.28
C ASN A 50 -26.66 20.60 1.62
N ILE A 51 -25.86 19.74 1.04
CA ILE A 51 -26.27 18.47 0.39
C ILE A 51 -25.58 17.31 1.09
N VAL A 52 -26.33 16.26 1.48
CA VAL A 52 -25.76 14.99 1.93
C VAL A 52 -25.02 14.37 0.76
N PRO A 53 -23.71 14.06 0.87
CA PRO A 53 -22.93 13.54 -0.25
C PRO A 53 -23.33 12.10 -0.59
N ASP A 54 -23.54 11.83 -1.87
CA ASP A 54 -23.91 10.51 -2.40
C ASP A 54 -22.74 9.71 -2.98
N THR A 55 -21.57 10.36 -3.14
CA THR A 55 -20.40 9.71 -3.72
C THR A 55 -19.13 10.09 -2.96
N CYS A 56 -18.28 9.09 -2.75
CA CYS A 56 -16.94 9.25 -2.21
C CYS A 56 -16.01 8.18 -2.81
N THR A 57 -14.80 8.57 -3.14
CA THR A 57 -13.77 7.66 -3.69
C THR A 57 -12.54 7.71 -2.82
N MET A 58 -11.92 6.55 -2.59
CA MET A 58 -10.64 6.41 -1.91
C MET A 58 -9.65 5.63 -2.78
N ARG A 59 -8.37 5.97 -2.65
CA ARG A 59 -7.27 5.15 -3.16
C ARG A 59 -6.37 4.79 -1.99
N PHE A 60 -5.97 3.55 -1.94
CA PHE A 60 -5.07 3.05 -0.92
C PHE A 60 -4.01 2.12 -1.52
N ASN A 61 -2.90 1.97 -0.83
CA ASN A 61 -1.80 1.11 -1.19
C ASN A 61 -1.61 0.04 -0.11
N ILE A 62 -1.28 -1.18 -0.52
CA ILE A 62 -0.92 -2.27 0.39
C ILE A 62 0.48 -2.74 0.05
N ARG A 63 1.31 -2.92 1.08
CA ARG A 63 2.63 -3.56 0.99
C ARG A 63 2.60 -4.86 1.78
N ILE A 64 3.17 -5.89 1.20
CA ILE A 64 3.24 -7.26 1.75
C ILE A 64 4.57 -7.90 1.39
N GLU A 65 4.97 -8.89 2.16
CA GLU A 65 6.22 -9.64 1.97
C GLU A 65 5.98 -11.08 1.51
N SER A 66 4.74 -11.60 1.62
CA SER A 66 4.42 -12.97 1.26
C SER A 66 3.03 -13.14 0.65
N ARG A 67 2.80 -14.30 0.03
CA ARG A 67 1.49 -14.70 -0.52
C ARG A 67 0.44 -14.90 0.58
N GLU A 68 0.83 -15.42 1.73
CA GLU A 68 -0.04 -15.62 2.89
C GLU A 68 -0.58 -14.28 3.41
N GLN A 69 0.29 -13.26 3.46
CA GLN A 69 -0.10 -11.90 3.83
C GLN A 69 -1.08 -11.29 2.81
N GLN A 70 -0.90 -11.58 1.52
CA GLN A 70 -1.85 -11.15 0.49
C GLN A 70 -3.24 -11.73 0.76
N LEU A 71 -3.34 -13.03 0.96
CA LEU A 71 -4.60 -13.71 1.24
C LEU A 71 -5.28 -13.17 2.50
N TRP A 72 -4.49 -12.91 3.55
CA TRP A 72 -4.99 -12.29 4.76
C TRP A 72 -5.57 -10.88 4.51
N CYS A 73 -4.85 -10.02 3.78
CA CYS A 73 -5.36 -8.70 3.41
C CYS A 73 -6.65 -8.78 2.61
N GLU A 74 -6.69 -9.62 1.57
CA GLU A 74 -7.87 -9.83 0.72
C GLU A 74 -9.07 -10.25 1.57
N GLN A 75 -8.89 -11.17 2.51
CA GLN A 75 -9.94 -11.68 3.39
C GLN A 75 -10.44 -10.60 4.37
N LYS A 76 -9.53 -9.83 4.98
CA LYS A 76 -9.88 -8.73 5.89
C LYS A 76 -10.64 -7.63 5.17
N ILE A 77 -10.17 -7.22 4.00
CA ILE A 77 -10.82 -6.19 3.18
C ILE A 77 -12.23 -6.65 2.75
N ALA A 78 -12.36 -7.90 2.31
CA ALA A 78 -13.68 -8.46 1.96
C ALA A 78 -14.66 -8.42 3.14
N THR A 79 -14.18 -8.73 4.35
CA THR A 79 -14.98 -8.64 5.57
C THR A 79 -15.44 -7.21 5.86
N ILE A 80 -14.53 -6.23 5.76
CA ILE A 80 -14.85 -4.82 5.99
C ILE A 80 -15.85 -4.32 4.93
N LEU A 81 -15.64 -4.65 3.65
CA LEU A 81 -16.56 -4.29 2.57
C LEU A 81 -17.95 -4.87 2.81
N ALA A 82 -18.03 -6.15 3.21
CA ALA A 82 -19.30 -6.78 3.53
C ALA A 82 -20.02 -6.05 4.67
N GLN A 83 -19.31 -5.65 5.73
CA GLN A 83 -19.86 -4.90 6.84
C GLN A 83 -20.38 -3.52 6.40
N ILE A 84 -19.63 -2.78 5.59
CA ILE A 84 -20.07 -1.46 5.09
C ILE A 84 -21.30 -1.60 4.19
N ASN A 85 -21.37 -2.64 3.37
CA ASN A 85 -22.51 -2.90 2.48
C ASN A 85 -23.79 -3.35 3.23
N THR A 86 -23.73 -3.63 4.53
CA THR A 86 -24.96 -3.82 5.34
C THR A 86 -25.63 -2.51 5.73
N LEU A 87 -24.95 -1.37 5.59
CA LEU A 87 -25.51 -0.07 5.93
C LEU A 87 -26.58 0.33 4.92
N ASP A 88 -27.73 0.76 5.42
CA ASP A 88 -28.86 1.14 4.57
C ASP A 88 -28.48 2.24 3.56
N GLY A 89 -28.83 2.00 2.30
CA GLY A 89 -28.57 2.91 1.18
C GLY A 89 -27.11 3.17 0.85
N ILE A 90 -26.18 2.37 1.38
CA ILE A 90 -24.74 2.42 1.06
C ILE A 90 -24.37 1.23 0.18
N SER A 91 -23.59 1.51 -0.85
CA SER A 91 -22.88 0.50 -1.68
C SER A 91 -21.44 0.93 -1.80
N ILE A 92 -20.52 0.01 -1.52
CA ILE A 92 -19.09 0.20 -1.71
C ILE A 92 -18.54 -0.89 -2.62
N GLU A 93 -17.76 -0.49 -3.61
CA GLU A 93 -17.12 -1.38 -4.56
C GLU A 93 -15.60 -1.20 -4.52
N LEU A 94 -14.87 -2.29 -4.63
CA LEU A 94 -13.41 -2.31 -4.71
C LEU A 94 -12.97 -2.60 -6.13
N HIS A 95 -12.12 -1.73 -6.67
CA HIS A 95 -11.48 -1.90 -7.96
C HIS A 95 -9.97 -2.00 -7.81
N GLY A 96 -9.33 -2.90 -8.58
CA GLY A 96 -7.89 -3.15 -8.52
C GLY A 96 -7.54 -4.39 -7.71
N GLY A 97 -6.27 -4.49 -7.34
CA GLY A 97 -5.73 -5.64 -6.62
C GLY A 97 -4.21 -5.58 -6.55
N PHE A 98 -3.58 -6.70 -6.18
CA PHE A 98 -2.13 -6.82 -6.11
C PHE A 98 -1.54 -6.96 -7.51
N GLY A 99 -0.95 -5.87 -8.04
CA GLY A 99 -0.38 -5.82 -9.39
C GLY A 99 1.04 -6.39 -9.48
N ARG A 100 1.78 -6.45 -8.36
CA ARG A 100 3.15 -6.96 -8.30
C ARG A 100 3.29 -7.93 -7.14
N ALA A 101 3.86 -9.11 -7.43
CA ALA A 101 4.18 -10.10 -6.40
C ALA A 101 5.35 -9.62 -5.51
N PRO A 102 5.39 -10.02 -4.23
CA PRO A 102 6.57 -9.81 -3.40
C PRO A 102 7.78 -10.56 -3.99
N LYS A 103 8.95 -9.92 -3.94
CA LYS A 103 10.21 -10.52 -4.39
C LYS A 103 10.78 -11.40 -3.28
N ILE A 104 10.61 -12.71 -3.44
CA ILE A 104 11.10 -13.69 -2.47
C ILE A 104 12.60 -13.94 -2.69
N LEU A 105 13.37 -14.01 -1.60
CA LEU A 105 14.80 -14.30 -1.64
C LEU A 105 15.03 -15.79 -1.98
N SER A 106 15.08 -16.12 -3.26
CA SER A 106 15.40 -17.46 -3.78
C SER A 106 16.89 -17.82 -3.57
N SER A 107 17.25 -19.09 -3.71
CA SER A 107 18.66 -19.54 -3.66
C SER A 107 19.52 -18.83 -4.72
N ALA A 108 19.00 -18.60 -5.90
CA ALA A 108 19.67 -17.87 -6.98
C ALA A 108 19.88 -16.41 -6.61
N ASN A 109 18.88 -15.73 -6.03
CA ASN A 109 19.04 -14.37 -5.50
C ASN A 109 20.07 -14.32 -4.37
N GLN A 110 20.09 -15.31 -3.45
CA GLN A 110 21.12 -15.39 -2.40
C GLN A 110 22.54 -15.48 -2.97
N THR A 111 22.71 -16.23 -4.07
CA THR A 111 24.00 -16.33 -4.76
C THR A 111 24.42 -14.96 -5.32
N LEU A 112 23.51 -14.24 -5.96
CA LEU A 112 23.77 -12.88 -6.45
C LEU A 112 24.10 -11.90 -5.31
N CYS A 113 23.37 -11.95 -4.20
CA CYS A 113 23.64 -11.13 -3.02
C CYS A 113 25.05 -11.36 -2.49
N LYS A 114 25.48 -12.63 -2.36
CA LYS A 114 26.83 -12.98 -1.91
C LYS A 114 27.91 -12.49 -2.87
N LEU A 115 27.68 -12.57 -4.19
CA LEU A 115 28.59 -12.04 -5.20
C LEU A 115 28.76 -10.53 -5.06
N VAL A 116 27.66 -9.79 -4.94
CA VAL A 116 27.66 -8.33 -4.77
C VAL A 116 28.35 -7.93 -3.45
N GLN A 117 28.11 -8.66 -2.36
CA GLN A 117 28.79 -8.44 -1.08
C GLN A 117 30.31 -8.64 -1.22
N SER A 118 30.74 -9.71 -1.90
CA SER A 118 32.16 -9.97 -2.16
C SER A 118 32.80 -8.85 -2.99
N CYS A 119 32.15 -8.39 -4.05
CA CYS A 119 32.61 -7.26 -4.85
C CYS A 119 32.68 -5.97 -4.00
N GLY A 120 31.65 -5.71 -3.18
CA GLY A 120 31.63 -4.58 -2.27
C GLY A 120 32.81 -4.58 -1.30
N GLN A 121 33.10 -5.72 -0.68
CA GLN A 121 34.25 -5.87 0.22
C GLN A 121 35.59 -5.52 -0.46
N THR A 122 35.75 -5.90 -1.73
CA THR A 122 36.95 -5.55 -2.51
C THR A 122 37.09 -4.02 -2.71
N LEU A 123 35.97 -3.31 -2.68
CA LEU A 123 35.91 -1.85 -2.80
C LEU A 123 35.86 -1.15 -1.43
N GLY A 124 36.02 -1.88 -0.33
CA GLY A 124 35.91 -1.35 1.03
C GLY A 124 34.50 -1.01 1.48
N LEU A 125 33.48 -1.53 0.79
CA LEU A 125 32.07 -1.31 1.11
C LEU A 125 31.49 -2.48 1.90
N ASN A 126 30.78 -2.19 2.98
CA ASN A 126 30.00 -3.19 3.72
C ASN A 126 28.55 -3.13 3.24
N LEU A 127 28.16 -4.06 2.36
CA LEU A 127 26.82 -4.11 1.78
C LEU A 127 25.95 -5.09 2.53
N GLU A 128 24.78 -4.63 2.95
CA GLU A 128 23.75 -5.43 3.63
C GLU A 128 22.49 -5.49 2.76
N PHE A 129 21.86 -6.66 2.75
CA PHE A 129 20.56 -6.86 2.09
C PHE A 129 19.48 -7.00 3.15
N LEU A 130 18.50 -6.09 3.11
CA LEU A 130 17.40 -6.05 4.06
C LEU A 130 16.06 -6.15 3.32
N PRO A 131 15.07 -6.84 3.90
CA PRO A 131 13.72 -6.79 3.37
C PRO A 131 13.15 -5.39 3.52
N THR A 132 12.47 -4.90 2.50
CA THR A 132 11.81 -3.59 2.52
C THR A 132 10.42 -3.68 1.90
N GLY A 133 9.52 -2.77 2.30
CA GLY A 133 8.22 -2.59 1.64
C GLY A 133 8.30 -1.87 0.28
N GLY A 134 9.51 -1.55 -0.20
CA GLY A 134 9.73 -0.96 -1.52
C GLY A 134 9.33 -1.92 -2.65
N CYS A 135 8.95 -1.37 -3.79
CA CYS A 135 8.58 -2.15 -4.97
C CYS A 135 9.14 -1.48 -6.23
N CYS A 136 9.81 -2.27 -7.06
CA CYS A 136 10.40 -1.82 -8.32
C CYS A 136 10.17 -2.84 -9.44
N ASP A 137 10.75 -2.61 -10.61
CA ASP A 137 10.63 -3.54 -11.73
C ASP A 137 11.34 -4.88 -11.46
N GLY A 138 12.28 -4.92 -10.53
CA GLY A 138 12.89 -6.15 -10.03
C GLY A 138 11.87 -7.16 -9.50
N ASN A 139 10.75 -6.71 -8.96
CA ASN A 139 9.64 -7.58 -8.55
C ASN A 139 9.02 -8.31 -9.74
N ASN A 140 8.82 -7.61 -10.87
CA ASN A 140 8.25 -8.21 -12.09
C ASN A 140 9.22 -9.23 -12.70
N LEU A 141 10.51 -8.91 -12.71
CA LEU A 141 11.57 -9.82 -13.19
C LEU A 141 11.64 -11.09 -12.32
N ALA A 142 11.59 -10.92 -10.99
CA ALA A 142 11.57 -12.04 -10.07
C ALA A 142 10.31 -12.92 -10.24
N ALA A 143 9.14 -12.31 -10.45
CA ALA A 143 7.90 -13.04 -10.72
C ALA A 143 7.96 -13.83 -12.03
N ALA A 144 8.74 -13.35 -13.02
CA ALA A 144 9.04 -14.06 -14.27
C ALA A 144 10.15 -15.12 -14.13
N GLY A 145 10.67 -15.33 -12.91
CA GLY A 145 11.71 -16.33 -12.64
C GLY A 145 13.14 -15.87 -12.86
N LEU A 146 13.37 -14.57 -13.13
CA LEU A 146 14.72 -14.02 -13.32
C LEU A 146 15.31 -13.55 -11.97
N PRO A 147 16.37 -14.20 -11.44
CA PRO A 147 17.09 -13.70 -10.29
C PRO A 147 17.69 -12.32 -10.58
N ASN A 148 17.49 -11.37 -9.70
CA ASN A 148 17.95 -10.01 -9.89
C ASN A 148 18.22 -9.32 -8.55
N ILE A 149 19.05 -8.29 -8.58
CA ILE A 149 19.33 -7.38 -7.47
C ILE A 149 18.93 -5.97 -7.93
N ASP A 150 18.34 -5.24 -7.05
CA ASP A 150 17.95 -3.84 -7.24
C ASP A 150 18.38 -3.00 -6.02
N THR A 151 18.09 -1.72 -6.08
CA THR A 151 18.33 -0.78 -4.97
C THR A 151 19.83 -0.66 -4.61
N LEU A 152 20.71 -0.76 -5.60
CA LEU A 152 22.16 -0.49 -5.47
C LEU A 152 22.51 0.98 -5.76
N GLY A 153 21.61 1.88 -5.39
CA GLY A 153 21.77 3.32 -5.61
C GLY A 153 22.55 4.03 -4.50
N VAL A 154 22.48 5.36 -4.57
CA VAL A 154 23.11 6.27 -3.62
C VAL A 154 22.57 6.09 -2.20
N GLN A 155 23.39 6.42 -1.19
CA GLN A 155 22.95 6.55 0.17
C GLN A 155 22.14 7.85 0.35
N GLY A 156 21.00 7.75 1.02
CA GLY A 156 20.11 8.88 1.26
C GLY A 156 19.04 8.56 2.27
N GLY A 157 18.08 9.43 2.40
CA GLY A 157 16.99 9.23 3.36
C GLY A 157 15.84 10.21 3.20
N LYS A 158 14.83 10.05 4.07
CA LYS A 158 13.60 10.84 4.11
C LYS A 158 12.82 10.84 2.79
N ILE A 159 12.83 9.68 2.10
CA ILE A 159 12.21 9.47 0.77
C ILE A 159 10.75 9.95 0.77
N HIS A 160 10.37 10.69 -0.28
CA HIS A 160 9.04 11.30 -0.46
C HIS A 160 8.68 12.40 0.54
N SER A 161 9.66 12.99 1.23
CA SER A 161 9.45 14.17 2.06
C SER A 161 10.12 15.42 1.45
N SER A 162 9.76 16.61 1.98
CA SER A 162 10.44 17.86 1.61
C SER A 162 11.92 17.90 2.02
N ASP A 163 12.32 17.00 2.91
CA ASP A 163 13.68 16.90 3.46
C ASP A 163 14.47 15.73 2.83
N GLU A 164 14.00 15.18 1.72
CA GLU A 164 14.68 14.08 1.01
C GLU A 164 16.10 14.51 0.61
N TYR A 165 17.06 13.65 0.89
CA TYR A 165 18.47 13.93 0.63
C TYR A 165 19.23 12.72 0.10
N MET A 166 20.36 12.97 -0.56
CA MET A 166 21.36 11.96 -0.89
C MET A 166 22.76 12.44 -0.52
N HIS A 167 23.63 11.50 -0.24
CA HIS A 167 25.06 11.74 0.00
C HIS A 167 25.81 11.69 -1.32
N LEU A 168 26.33 12.82 -1.81
CA LEU A 168 27.07 12.91 -3.08
C LEU A 168 28.30 12.00 -3.13
N SER A 169 28.95 11.77 -1.99
CA SER A 169 30.11 10.86 -1.88
C SER A 169 29.77 9.39 -2.12
N SER A 170 28.48 9.05 -2.22
CA SER A 170 28.01 7.68 -2.48
C SER A 170 27.56 7.44 -3.93
N LEU A 171 27.79 8.43 -4.81
CA LEU A 171 27.54 8.33 -6.25
C LEU A 171 28.54 7.39 -6.93
#